data_026111855afd1dd5dc143bd6d880e8e6
#
_entry.id   026111855afd1dd5dc143bd6d880e8e6
#
_cell.length_a   1.000
_cell.length_b   1.000
_cell.length_c   1.000
_cell.angle_alpha   90.00
_cell.angle_beta   90.00
_cell.angle_gamma   90.00
#
_symmetry.space_group_name_H-M   'P 1'
#
loop_
_entity.id
_entity.type
_entity.pdbx_description
1 polymer ?
#
loop_
_entity_poly.entity_id
_entity_poly.type
_entity_poly.pdbx_seq_one_letter_code
_entity_poly.pdbx_strand_id
1 'polypeptide(L)'
;TKVNSVLNDSKIKLKFIKEISPEYRLNSKMIKFLNWVSNYNLIDRGLVLKMILSHSKFYFKKKKTKELTSNIKKNVKTIKLSLEQKRASQDILKIFQQRNFKPVLLDGVPGSGKTEVYFDVIKKFIKDGEQVLIMFPEVSLTGDFVNRIEERFGFSPVVWHSKISTAYKTKVLKSIIDGTSQIIIGARSSLFLPYKNLSMIVLDEEHDSSYKQEEQGIYLSLIHI
;
A
#
# COMPACT_ATOMS: atom_id res chain seq x y z
N THR A 1 24.30 24.84 6.75
CA THR A 1 25.08 26.11 6.76
C THR A 1 25.58 26.56 5.39
N LYS A 2 25.05 26.09 4.25
CA LYS A 2 25.44 26.58 2.90
C LYS A 2 24.24 26.96 2.04
N VAL A 3 23.11 27.33 2.62
CA VAL A 3 21.90 27.73 1.86
C VAL A 3 21.73 29.26 1.79
N ASN A 4 22.54 30.02 2.51
CA ASN A 4 22.33 31.48 2.65
C ASN A 4 22.86 32.36 1.50
N SER A 5 23.54 31.80 0.50
CA SER A 5 24.19 32.67 -0.52
C SER A 5 23.47 32.78 -1.87
N VAL A 6 22.39 32.05 -2.09
CA VAL A 6 21.71 31.98 -3.41
C VAL A 6 20.34 32.69 -3.43
N LEU A 7 19.85 33.16 -2.29
CA LEU A 7 18.45 33.63 -2.17
C LEU A 7 18.29 35.14 -1.94
N ASN A 8 19.34 35.94 -2.12
CA ASN A 8 19.25 37.38 -1.83
C ASN A 8 18.50 38.24 -2.88
N ASP A 9 18.13 37.65 -4.04
CA ASP A 9 17.45 38.39 -5.11
C ASP A 9 15.99 38.00 -5.38
N SER A 10 15.40 37.10 -4.61
CA SER A 10 14.02 36.68 -4.86
C SER A 10 13.07 37.27 -3.82
N LYS A 11 11.96 37.88 -4.29
CA LYS A 11 10.80 38.31 -3.48
C LYS A 11 10.11 37.12 -2.77
N ILE A 12 10.79 35.99 -2.61
CA ILE A 12 10.26 34.77 -1.99
C ILE A 12 10.37 34.89 -0.48
N LYS A 13 9.23 35.03 0.19
CA LYS A 13 9.15 35.05 1.64
C LYS A 13 9.38 33.64 2.19
N LEU A 14 10.57 33.37 2.69
CA LEU A 14 10.91 32.11 3.34
C LEU A 14 10.07 31.89 4.59
N LYS A 15 9.53 30.71 4.75
CA LYS A 15 8.82 30.29 5.97
C LYS A 15 9.75 29.42 6.82
N PHE A 16 9.79 29.71 8.12
CA PHE A 16 10.52 28.86 9.05
C PHE A 16 9.84 27.50 9.24
N ILE A 17 10.68 26.48 9.48
CA ILE A 17 10.17 25.17 9.92
C ILE A 17 9.54 25.37 11.29
N LYS A 18 8.24 25.09 11.39
CA LYS A 18 7.48 25.26 12.63
C LYS A 18 7.65 24.09 13.59
N GLU A 19 7.74 22.88 13.05
CA GLU A 19 7.76 21.64 13.85
C GLU A 19 8.40 20.51 13.05
N ILE A 20 9.12 19.65 13.73
CA ILE A 20 9.69 18.41 13.20
C ILE A 20 9.12 17.26 14.04
N SER A 21 8.51 16.27 13.37
CA SER A 21 8.04 15.07 14.05
C SER A 21 9.23 14.17 14.39
N PRO A 22 9.47 13.86 15.67
CA PRO A 22 10.55 12.95 16.07
C PRO A 22 10.20 11.48 15.82
N GLU A 23 8.90 11.16 15.78
CA GLU A 23 8.38 9.79 15.78
C GLU A 23 8.25 9.21 14.36
N TYR A 24 8.02 10.06 13.36
CA TYR A 24 7.71 9.61 12.01
C TYR A 24 8.75 10.10 11.02
N ARG A 25 9.53 9.15 10.50
CA ARG A 25 10.49 9.41 9.43
C ARG A 25 10.12 8.56 8.22
N LEU A 26 10.17 9.17 7.04
CA LEU A 26 10.10 8.40 5.81
C LEU A 26 11.34 7.51 5.73
N ASN A 27 11.13 6.21 5.52
CA ASN A 27 12.24 5.29 5.33
C ASN A 27 12.92 5.53 3.96
N SER A 28 14.12 4.99 3.80
CA SER A 28 14.92 5.19 2.58
C SER A 28 14.23 4.66 1.31
N LYS A 29 13.44 3.58 1.43
CA LYS A 29 12.67 3.01 0.31
C LYS A 29 11.58 3.99 -0.15
N MET A 30 10.86 4.59 0.80
CA MET A 30 9.81 5.58 0.50
C MET A 30 10.40 6.85 -0.13
N ILE A 31 11.57 7.30 0.33
CA ILE A 31 12.26 8.46 -0.27
C ILE A 31 12.69 8.15 -1.71
N LYS A 32 13.23 6.94 -1.96
CA LYS A 32 13.56 6.50 -3.33
C LYS A 32 12.32 6.44 -4.22
N PHE A 33 11.22 5.88 -3.70
CA PHE A 33 9.94 5.83 -4.41
C PHE A 33 9.42 7.24 -4.74
N LEU A 34 9.41 8.16 -3.80
CA LEU A 34 9.04 9.56 -4.00
C LEU A 34 9.86 10.23 -5.11
N ASN A 35 11.18 10.05 -5.08
CA ASN A 35 12.06 10.60 -6.10
C ASN A 35 11.79 9.98 -7.48
N TRP A 36 11.58 8.66 -7.52
CA TRP A 36 11.26 7.98 -8.76
C TRP A 36 9.93 8.45 -9.34
N VAL A 37 8.86 8.56 -8.53
CA VAL A 37 7.56 9.08 -8.96
C VAL A 37 7.68 10.49 -9.52
N SER A 38 8.40 11.36 -8.82
CA SER A 38 8.63 12.74 -9.23
C SER A 38 9.33 12.81 -10.60
N ASN A 39 10.42 12.06 -10.76
CA ASN A 39 11.20 12.05 -11.99
C ASN A 39 10.44 11.41 -13.16
N TYR A 40 9.78 10.29 -12.93
CA TYR A 40 9.05 9.55 -13.96
C TYR A 40 7.87 10.35 -14.52
N ASN A 41 7.14 11.07 -13.66
CA ASN A 41 5.98 11.86 -14.07
C ASN A 41 6.33 13.35 -14.34
N LEU A 42 7.59 13.75 -14.24
CA LEU A 42 8.05 15.14 -14.41
C LEU A 42 7.29 16.13 -13.52
N ILE A 43 7.03 15.75 -12.27
CA ILE A 43 6.27 16.53 -11.30
C ILE A 43 7.13 16.92 -10.11
N ASP A 44 6.75 18.02 -9.46
CA ASP A 44 7.44 18.52 -8.27
C ASP A 44 7.41 17.50 -7.12
N ARG A 45 8.56 17.30 -6.47
CA ARG A 45 8.69 16.40 -5.31
C ARG A 45 7.76 16.77 -4.15
N GLY A 46 7.48 18.06 -3.99
CA GLY A 46 6.57 18.57 -2.97
C GLY A 46 5.14 18.08 -3.18
N LEU A 47 4.70 17.96 -4.45
CA LEU A 47 3.39 17.42 -4.77
C LEU A 47 3.30 15.93 -4.45
N VAL A 48 4.32 15.14 -4.79
CA VAL A 48 4.38 13.71 -4.41
C VAL A 48 4.42 13.55 -2.90
N LEU A 49 5.23 14.35 -2.22
CA LEU A 49 5.30 14.35 -0.76
C LEU A 49 3.94 14.68 -0.12
N LYS A 50 3.19 15.61 -0.72
CA LYS A 50 1.82 15.94 -0.26
C LYS A 50 0.88 14.73 -0.35
N MET A 51 1.04 13.85 -1.35
CA MET A 51 0.24 12.62 -1.44
C MET A 51 0.58 11.66 -0.29
N ILE A 52 1.86 11.48 0.02
CA ILE A 52 2.33 10.67 1.15
C ILE A 52 1.83 11.26 2.48
N LEU A 53 1.93 12.59 2.62
CA LEU A 53 1.55 13.32 3.83
C LEU A 53 0.10 13.82 3.81
N SER A 54 -0.77 13.25 2.98
CA SER A 54 -2.18 13.69 2.85
C SER A 54 -2.94 13.75 4.19
N HIS A 55 -2.44 13.03 5.20
CA HIS A 55 -2.94 13.02 6.57
C HIS A 55 -1.93 13.60 7.56
N SER A 56 -1.26 14.71 7.18
CA SER A 56 -0.19 15.36 7.95
C SER A 56 -0.52 15.60 9.43
N LYS A 57 -1.79 15.91 9.74
CA LYS A 57 -2.24 16.08 11.13
C LYS A 57 -2.00 14.85 12.01
N PHE A 58 -1.94 13.65 11.43
CA PHE A 58 -1.63 12.42 12.15
C PHE A 58 -0.19 12.43 12.66
N TYR A 59 0.76 12.86 11.83
CA TYR A 59 2.20 12.81 12.15
C TYR A 59 2.62 13.79 13.26
N PHE A 60 1.79 14.79 13.56
CA PHE A 60 2.09 15.83 14.55
C PHE A 60 1.21 15.77 15.81
N LYS A 61 0.15 14.96 15.83
CA LYS A 61 -0.71 14.84 17.00
C LYS A 61 -0.40 13.60 17.83
N LYS A 62 0.15 13.77 19.03
CA LYS A 62 0.26 12.73 20.06
C LYS A 62 -1.13 12.34 20.59
N LYS A 63 -1.97 11.69 19.82
CA LYS A 63 -3.19 11.07 20.34
C LYS A 63 -2.96 9.60 20.61
N LYS A 64 -3.23 9.15 21.84
CA LYS A 64 -3.44 7.73 22.14
C LYS A 64 -4.65 7.26 21.32
N THR A 65 -4.40 6.74 20.12
CA THR A 65 -5.44 6.09 19.32
C THR A 65 -5.61 4.68 19.85
N LYS A 66 -6.85 4.26 20.12
CA LYS A 66 -7.16 2.86 20.40
C LYS A 66 -6.67 2.02 19.21
N GLU A 67 -5.94 0.97 19.50
CA GLU A 67 -5.43 0.06 18.49
C GLU A 67 -6.57 -0.58 17.70
N LEU A 68 -6.31 -0.86 16.42
CA LEU A 68 -7.20 -1.73 15.65
C LEU A 68 -6.98 -3.13 16.20
N THR A 69 -7.88 -3.58 17.07
CA THR A 69 -7.90 -4.98 17.50
C THR A 69 -8.34 -5.81 16.30
N SER A 70 -7.44 -6.59 15.74
CA SER A 70 -7.81 -7.64 14.80
C SER A 70 -8.62 -8.69 15.57
N ASN A 71 -9.93 -8.77 15.32
CA ASN A 71 -10.72 -9.88 15.79
C ASN A 71 -10.23 -11.15 15.09
N ILE A 72 -9.43 -11.93 15.78
CA ILE A 72 -8.95 -13.21 15.25
C ILE A 72 -10.13 -14.17 15.24
N LYS A 73 -10.64 -14.52 14.07
CA LYS A 73 -11.65 -15.57 13.91
C LYS A 73 -10.97 -16.93 14.13
N LYS A 74 -11.53 -17.75 15.04
CA LYS A 74 -11.00 -19.08 15.36
C LYS A 74 -11.10 -20.10 14.22
N ASN A 75 -11.99 -19.90 13.25
CA ASN A 75 -12.22 -20.82 12.15
C ASN A 75 -11.69 -20.26 10.84
N VAL A 76 -10.49 -20.69 10.47
CA VAL A 76 -9.86 -20.36 9.18
C VAL A 76 -10.27 -21.41 8.17
N LYS A 77 -10.92 -21.00 7.07
CA LYS A 77 -11.25 -21.90 5.97
C LYS A 77 -9.99 -22.34 5.24
N THR A 78 -9.73 -23.63 5.23
CA THR A 78 -8.68 -24.21 4.39
C THR A 78 -9.28 -24.62 3.05
N ILE A 79 -8.87 -23.95 1.97
CA ILE A 79 -9.30 -24.28 0.61
C ILE A 79 -8.24 -25.18 -0.01
N LYS A 80 -8.68 -26.27 -0.62
CA LYS A 80 -7.80 -27.19 -1.34
C LYS A 80 -7.59 -26.67 -2.76
N LEU A 81 -6.37 -26.26 -3.07
CA LEU A 81 -5.97 -25.83 -4.41
C LEU A 81 -5.95 -27.00 -5.38
N SER A 82 -6.32 -26.75 -6.64
CA SER A 82 -6.07 -27.68 -7.75
C SER A 82 -4.56 -27.86 -7.97
N LEU A 83 -4.18 -28.88 -8.74
CA LEU A 83 -2.77 -29.10 -9.07
C LEU A 83 -2.15 -27.91 -9.81
N GLU A 84 -2.89 -27.31 -10.73
CA GLU A 84 -2.45 -26.14 -11.50
C GLU A 84 -2.30 -24.92 -10.62
N GLN A 85 -3.29 -24.61 -9.77
CA GLN A 85 -3.23 -23.52 -8.82
C GLN A 85 -2.05 -23.67 -7.85
N LYS A 86 -1.79 -24.88 -7.38
CA LYS A 86 -0.66 -25.18 -6.50
C LYS A 86 0.69 -24.99 -7.20
N ARG A 87 0.80 -25.43 -8.47
CA ARG A 87 2.00 -25.17 -9.27
C ARG A 87 2.23 -23.69 -9.47
N ALA A 88 1.20 -22.94 -9.88
CA ALA A 88 1.30 -21.49 -10.05
C ALA A 88 1.73 -20.78 -8.77
N SER A 89 1.14 -21.13 -7.61
CA SER A 89 1.53 -20.57 -6.32
C SER A 89 3.01 -20.86 -5.99
N GLN A 90 3.47 -22.09 -6.22
CA GLN A 90 4.86 -22.49 -5.97
C GLN A 90 5.84 -21.76 -6.88
N ASP A 91 5.50 -21.56 -8.15
CA ASP A 91 6.37 -20.86 -9.10
C ASP A 91 6.49 -19.38 -8.75
N ILE A 92 5.39 -18.73 -8.34
CA ILE A 92 5.42 -17.37 -7.80
C ILE A 92 6.33 -17.30 -6.56
N LEU A 93 6.18 -18.23 -5.61
CA LEU A 93 7.02 -18.25 -4.40
C LEU A 93 8.52 -18.44 -4.71
N LYS A 94 8.87 -19.26 -5.70
CA LYS A 94 10.28 -19.40 -6.14
C LYS A 94 10.86 -18.08 -6.66
N ILE A 95 10.05 -17.30 -7.41
CA ILE A 95 10.45 -15.99 -7.92
C ILE A 95 10.75 -15.04 -6.76
N PHE A 96 9.89 -14.99 -5.75
CA PHE A 96 10.05 -14.12 -4.59
C PHE A 96 11.23 -14.49 -3.68
N GLN A 97 11.64 -15.77 -3.64
CA GLN A 97 12.81 -16.20 -2.88
C GLN A 97 14.11 -15.52 -3.33
N GLN A 98 14.18 -15.05 -4.57
CA GLN A 98 15.37 -14.36 -5.10
C GLN A 98 15.58 -12.95 -4.54
N ARG A 99 14.65 -12.44 -3.71
CA ARG A 99 14.66 -11.12 -3.06
C ARG A 99 14.86 -9.91 -3.99
N ASN A 100 14.73 -10.11 -5.30
CA ASN A 100 14.76 -9.06 -6.30
C ASN A 100 13.34 -8.72 -6.72
N PHE A 101 13.08 -7.45 -7.01
CA PHE A 101 11.81 -7.06 -7.60
C PHE A 101 11.62 -7.76 -8.95
N LYS A 102 10.53 -8.50 -9.08
CA LYS A 102 10.09 -9.10 -10.33
C LYS A 102 8.58 -8.97 -10.47
N PRO A 103 8.10 -8.36 -11.56
CA PRO A 103 6.68 -8.41 -11.87
C PRO A 103 6.30 -9.83 -12.30
N VAL A 104 5.15 -10.29 -11.84
CA VAL A 104 4.59 -11.59 -12.19
C VAL A 104 3.18 -11.37 -12.70
N LEU A 105 2.88 -11.86 -13.90
CA LEU A 105 1.53 -11.90 -14.45
C LEU A 105 0.91 -13.25 -14.13
N LEU A 106 -0.22 -13.23 -13.41
CA LEU A 106 -1.04 -14.41 -13.16
C LEU A 106 -2.22 -14.38 -14.14
N ASP A 107 -2.05 -15.01 -15.29
CA ASP A 107 -3.07 -15.11 -16.31
C ASP A 107 -4.00 -16.31 -16.07
N GLY A 108 -5.26 -16.17 -16.45
CA GLY A 108 -6.27 -17.24 -16.34
C GLY A 108 -7.67 -16.72 -16.58
N VAL A 109 -8.53 -17.60 -17.06
CA VAL A 109 -9.95 -17.28 -17.36
C VAL A 109 -10.69 -16.80 -16.11
N PRO A 110 -11.77 -16.02 -16.24
CA PRO A 110 -12.64 -15.70 -15.13
C PRO A 110 -13.08 -16.97 -14.38
N GLY A 111 -13.07 -16.94 -13.05
CA GLY A 111 -13.45 -18.11 -12.25
C GLY A 111 -12.38 -19.20 -12.09
N SER A 112 -11.19 -19.09 -12.71
CA SER A 112 -10.09 -20.07 -12.56
C SER A 112 -9.51 -20.13 -11.15
N GLY A 113 -9.91 -19.21 -10.26
CA GLY A 113 -9.43 -19.17 -8.88
C GLY A 113 -8.08 -18.46 -8.70
N LYS A 114 -7.74 -17.50 -9.54
CA LYS A 114 -6.55 -16.63 -9.39
C LYS A 114 -6.41 -16.08 -7.97
N THR A 115 -7.52 -15.66 -7.37
CA THR A 115 -7.55 -15.18 -5.98
C THR A 115 -7.01 -16.21 -4.99
N GLU A 116 -7.36 -17.48 -5.14
CA GLU A 116 -6.87 -18.53 -4.23
C GLU A 116 -5.39 -18.78 -4.41
N VAL A 117 -4.88 -18.63 -5.64
CA VAL A 117 -3.44 -18.74 -5.93
C VAL A 117 -2.66 -17.66 -5.18
N TYR A 118 -3.02 -16.38 -5.37
CA TYR A 118 -2.29 -15.33 -4.66
C TYR A 118 -2.58 -15.30 -3.16
N PHE A 119 -3.72 -15.76 -2.67
CA PHE A 119 -3.95 -15.94 -1.23
C PHE A 119 -3.01 -16.97 -0.61
N ASP A 120 -2.70 -18.04 -1.34
CA ASP A 120 -1.74 -19.04 -0.89
C ASP A 120 -0.32 -18.46 -0.80
N VAL A 121 0.06 -17.65 -1.79
CA VAL A 121 1.33 -16.89 -1.77
C VAL A 121 1.38 -15.91 -0.59
N ILE A 122 0.31 -15.12 -0.38
CA ILE A 122 0.21 -14.14 0.72
C ILE A 122 0.42 -14.79 2.08
N LYS A 123 -0.08 -16.02 2.30
CA LYS A 123 0.13 -16.74 3.57
C LYS A 123 1.60 -16.82 3.98
N LYS A 124 2.51 -16.97 3.03
CA LYS A 124 3.95 -17.04 3.31
C LYS A 124 4.44 -15.71 3.88
N PHE A 125 4.10 -14.60 3.23
CA PHE A 125 4.52 -13.27 3.68
C PHE A 125 3.97 -12.91 5.07
N ILE A 126 2.70 -13.26 5.33
CA ILE A 126 2.08 -13.04 6.64
C ILE A 126 2.78 -13.83 7.76
N LYS A 127 3.16 -15.08 7.49
CA LYS A 127 3.91 -15.90 8.45
C LYS A 127 5.27 -15.30 8.78
N ASP A 128 5.89 -14.63 7.82
CA ASP A 128 7.19 -13.98 7.98
C ASP A 128 7.04 -12.56 8.61
N GLY A 129 5.83 -12.14 9.00
CA GLY A 129 5.56 -10.84 9.61
C GLY A 129 5.57 -9.66 8.65
N GLU A 130 5.46 -9.94 7.34
CA GLU A 130 5.53 -8.93 6.29
C GLU A 130 4.15 -8.35 5.96
N GLN A 131 4.15 -7.21 5.27
CA GLN A 131 2.94 -6.52 4.84
C GLN A 131 2.69 -6.77 3.35
N VAL A 132 1.42 -6.97 3.02
CA VAL A 132 0.94 -7.16 1.65
C VAL A 132 -0.12 -6.13 1.32
N LEU A 133 0.03 -5.48 0.18
CA LEU A 133 -0.99 -4.59 -0.39
C LEU A 133 -1.74 -5.31 -1.50
N ILE A 134 -3.05 -5.39 -1.38
CA ILE A 134 -3.94 -5.84 -2.46
C ILE A 134 -4.66 -4.61 -3.00
N MET A 135 -4.41 -4.30 -4.25
CA MET A 135 -5.01 -3.15 -4.92
C MET A 135 -6.20 -3.57 -5.76
N PHE A 136 -7.25 -2.78 -5.63
CA PHE A 136 -8.48 -2.91 -6.40
C PHE A 136 -8.88 -1.57 -7.00
N PRO A 137 -9.60 -1.57 -8.14
CA PRO A 137 -10.38 -0.43 -8.56
C PRO A 137 -11.31 0.03 -7.44
N GLU A 138 -11.45 1.34 -7.24
CA GLU A 138 -12.21 1.90 -6.10
C GLU A 138 -13.68 1.41 -6.06
N VAL A 139 -14.23 1.05 -7.23
CA VAL A 139 -15.60 0.57 -7.40
C VAL A 139 -15.73 -0.93 -7.06
N SER A 140 -14.67 -1.70 -7.21
CA SER A 140 -14.67 -3.17 -7.03
C SER A 140 -14.43 -3.61 -5.58
N LEU A 141 -14.22 -2.67 -4.66
CA LEU A 141 -13.92 -2.97 -3.27
C LEU A 141 -15.18 -3.31 -2.50
N THR A 142 -15.58 -4.58 -2.54
CA THR A 142 -16.82 -5.08 -1.92
C THR A 142 -16.58 -5.66 -0.53
N GLY A 143 -17.63 -5.62 0.31
CA GLY A 143 -17.62 -6.28 1.62
C GLY A 143 -17.35 -7.77 1.53
N ASP A 144 -17.79 -8.42 0.45
CA ASP A 144 -17.60 -9.86 0.23
C ASP A 144 -16.11 -10.22 0.09
N PHE A 145 -15.31 -9.38 -0.56
CA PHE A 145 -13.88 -9.62 -0.65
C PHE A 145 -13.18 -9.50 0.71
N VAL A 146 -13.58 -8.52 1.51
CA VAL A 146 -13.10 -8.38 2.90
C VAL A 146 -13.46 -9.63 3.71
N ASN A 147 -14.70 -10.09 3.63
CA ASN A 147 -15.16 -11.29 4.31
C ASN A 147 -14.37 -12.53 3.87
N ARG A 148 -14.07 -12.66 2.59
CA ARG A 148 -13.28 -13.77 2.04
C ARG A 148 -11.85 -13.78 2.60
N ILE A 149 -11.22 -12.62 2.78
CA ILE A 149 -9.92 -12.52 3.45
C ILE A 149 -10.04 -12.91 4.92
N GLU A 150 -11.06 -12.42 5.63
CA GLU A 150 -11.28 -12.78 7.02
C GLU A 150 -11.46 -14.28 7.23
N GLU A 151 -12.20 -14.94 6.34
CA GLU A 151 -12.41 -16.39 6.37
C GLU A 151 -11.11 -17.16 6.06
N ARG A 152 -10.27 -16.62 5.18
CA ARG A 152 -9.06 -17.28 4.72
C ARG A 152 -7.87 -17.12 5.66
N PHE A 153 -7.75 -15.96 6.31
CA PHE A 153 -6.61 -15.60 7.15
C PHE A 153 -6.93 -15.52 8.64
N GLY A 154 -8.20 -15.48 9.00
CA GLY A 154 -8.65 -15.44 10.40
C GLY A 154 -8.61 -14.06 11.05
N PHE A 155 -8.31 -13.01 10.30
CA PHE A 155 -8.29 -11.62 10.77
C PHE A 155 -8.74 -10.66 9.67
N SER A 156 -9.27 -9.50 10.09
CA SER A 156 -9.75 -8.48 9.16
C SER A 156 -8.60 -7.72 8.51
N PRO A 157 -8.61 -7.56 7.19
CA PRO A 157 -7.69 -6.63 6.53
C PRO A 157 -8.04 -5.20 6.89
N VAL A 158 -7.09 -4.28 6.73
CA VAL A 158 -7.40 -2.85 6.75
C VAL A 158 -7.71 -2.35 5.35
N VAL A 159 -8.69 -1.45 5.27
CA VAL A 159 -9.17 -0.93 3.99
C VAL A 159 -8.80 0.55 3.85
N TRP A 160 -8.25 0.94 2.67
CA TRP A 160 -7.85 2.29 2.36
C TRP A 160 -8.44 2.80 1.06
N HIS A 161 -9.35 3.75 1.14
CA HIS A 161 -9.94 4.45 0.00
C HIS A 161 -10.39 5.88 0.38
N SER A 162 -10.85 6.63 -0.59
CA SER A 162 -11.23 8.05 -0.40
C SER A 162 -12.36 8.24 0.61
N LYS A 163 -13.34 7.36 0.63
CA LYS A 163 -14.60 7.47 1.38
C LYS A 163 -14.51 7.10 2.88
N ILE A 164 -13.41 6.55 3.37
CA ILE A 164 -13.27 6.20 4.79
C ILE A 164 -13.08 7.44 5.67
N SER A 165 -13.61 7.39 6.91
CA SER A 165 -13.54 8.50 7.84
C SER A 165 -12.11 8.86 8.24
N THR A 166 -11.87 10.13 8.57
CA THR A 166 -10.54 10.60 9.02
C THR A 166 -10.08 9.87 10.29
N ALA A 167 -11.00 9.54 11.19
CA ALA A 167 -10.68 8.79 12.40
C ALA A 167 -10.19 7.36 12.08
N TYR A 168 -10.83 6.69 11.13
CA TYR A 168 -10.40 5.37 10.66
C TYR A 168 -9.07 5.45 9.92
N LYS A 169 -8.89 6.44 9.02
CA LYS A 169 -7.60 6.68 8.34
C LYS A 169 -6.44 6.81 9.33
N THR A 170 -6.65 7.52 10.43
CA THR A 170 -5.63 7.68 11.48
C THR A 170 -5.24 6.34 12.12
N LYS A 171 -6.23 5.48 12.41
CA LYS A 171 -5.97 4.14 12.97
C LYS A 171 -5.24 3.24 11.99
N VAL A 172 -5.66 3.25 10.72
CA VAL A 172 -5.03 2.47 9.64
C VAL A 172 -3.58 2.91 9.44
N LEU A 173 -3.32 4.22 9.36
CA LEU A 173 -1.95 4.74 9.24
C LEU A 173 -1.05 4.25 10.38
N LYS A 174 -1.54 4.32 11.63
CA LYS A 174 -0.79 3.83 12.79
C LYS A 174 -0.46 2.35 12.62
N SER A 175 -1.46 1.52 12.32
CA SER A 175 -1.27 0.08 12.21
C SER A 175 -0.34 -0.33 11.04
N ILE A 176 -0.30 0.46 9.97
CA ILE A 176 0.63 0.26 8.84
C ILE A 176 2.05 0.62 9.26
N ILE A 177 2.25 1.77 9.91
CA ILE A 177 3.56 2.22 10.38
C ILE A 177 4.13 1.28 11.44
N ASP A 178 3.29 0.82 12.37
CA ASP A 178 3.69 -0.11 13.42
C ASP A 178 3.89 -1.54 12.89
N GLY A 179 3.36 -1.85 11.69
CA GLY A 179 3.42 -3.15 11.06
C GLY A 179 2.42 -4.16 11.63
N THR A 180 1.45 -3.70 12.44
CA THR A 180 0.43 -4.57 13.05
C THR A 180 -0.65 -5.01 12.05
N SER A 181 -0.88 -4.23 10.99
CA SER A 181 -1.72 -4.63 9.86
C SER A 181 -0.87 -5.25 8.77
N GLN A 182 -1.09 -6.53 8.49
CA GLN A 182 -0.32 -7.28 7.51
C GLN A 182 -1.00 -7.33 6.13
N ILE A 183 -2.34 -7.34 6.06
CA ILE A 183 -3.07 -7.26 4.79
C ILE A 183 -3.75 -5.90 4.70
N ILE A 184 -3.39 -5.17 3.67
CA ILE A 184 -3.93 -3.87 3.33
C ILE A 184 -4.66 -3.99 1.99
N ILE A 185 -5.91 -3.55 1.93
CA ILE A 185 -6.68 -3.46 0.69
C ILE A 185 -6.85 -1.99 0.37
N GLY A 186 -6.60 -1.61 -0.86
CA GLY A 186 -6.77 -0.21 -1.20
C GLY A 186 -6.81 0.12 -2.68
N ALA A 187 -7.26 1.33 -2.96
CA ALA A 187 -7.16 1.94 -4.27
C ALA A 187 -5.73 2.48 -4.51
N ARG A 188 -5.49 3.10 -5.66
CA ARG A 188 -4.17 3.67 -6.06
C ARG A 188 -3.47 4.49 -4.98
N SER A 189 -4.21 5.30 -4.22
CA SER A 189 -3.66 6.13 -3.15
C SER A 189 -2.99 5.32 -2.04
N SER A 190 -3.31 4.05 -1.90
CA SER A 190 -2.68 3.16 -0.92
C SER A 190 -1.20 2.90 -1.16
N LEU A 191 -0.71 3.06 -2.40
CA LEU A 191 0.72 2.97 -2.71
C LEU A 191 1.59 3.98 -1.95
N PHE A 192 1.00 5.11 -1.59
CA PHE A 192 1.71 6.19 -0.90
C PHE A 192 1.67 6.08 0.63
N LEU A 193 1.16 4.98 1.16
CA LEU A 193 1.13 4.76 2.61
C LEU A 193 2.53 4.41 3.14
N PRO A 194 2.86 4.84 4.35
CA PRO A 194 4.18 4.62 4.96
C PRO A 194 4.31 3.21 5.54
N TYR A 195 4.41 2.22 4.68
CA TYR A 195 4.58 0.83 5.08
C TYR A 195 5.88 0.62 5.84
N LYS A 196 5.80 -0.20 6.90
CA LYS A 196 6.98 -0.63 7.66
C LYS A 196 7.79 -1.68 6.88
N ASN A 197 7.09 -2.69 6.37
CA ASN A 197 7.69 -3.85 5.73
C ASN A 197 6.82 -4.40 4.59
N LEU A 198 6.58 -3.57 3.57
CA LEU A 198 5.83 -4.00 2.38
C LEU A 198 6.71 -4.90 1.51
N SER A 199 6.26 -6.13 1.28
CA SER A 199 7.02 -7.14 0.54
C SER A 199 6.31 -7.65 -0.70
N MET A 200 4.98 -7.49 -0.78
CA MET A 200 4.21 -7.90 -1.94
C MET A 200 3.11 -6.88 -2.25
N ILE A 201 2.93 -6.62 -3.54
CA ILE A 201 1.78 -5.87 -4.06
C ILE A 201 1.06 -6.79 -5.05
N VAL A 202 -0.23 -6.97 -4.81
CA VAL A 202 -1.14 -7.63 -5.75
C VAL A 202 -1.95 -6.55 -6.44
N LEU A 203 -2.02 -6.60 -7.75
CA LEU A 203 -2.88 -5.75 -8.56
C LEU A 203 -3.96 -6.64 -9.13
N ASP A 204 -5.16 -6.58 -8.56
CA ASP A 204 -6.32 -7.32 -9.07
C ASP A 204 -7.09 -6.45 -10.05
N GLU A 205 -7.72 -7.08 -11.06
CA GLU A 205 -8.43 -6.39 -12.15
C GLU A 205 -7.54 -5.34 -12.85
N GLU A 206 -6.32 -5.72 -13.21
CA GLU A 206 -5.28 -4.81 -13.73
C GLU A 206 -5.69 -4.07 -15.00
N HIS A 207 -6.62 -4.67 -15.77
CA HIS A 207 -7.17 -4.11 -17.00
C HIS A 207 -8.17 -2.96 -16.77
N ASP A 208 -8.61 -2.73 -15.53
CA ASP A 208 -9.59 -1.68 -15.21
C ASP A 208 -9.00 -0.29 -15.48
N SER A 209 -9.76 0.51 -16.24
CA SER A 209 -9.36 1.86 -16.63
C SER A 209 -9.15 2.81 -15.44
N SER A 210 -9.75 2.52 -14.28
CA SER A 210 -9.57 3.33 -13.06
C SER A 210 -8.14 3.33 -12.52
N TYR A 211 -7.30 2.37 -12.95
CA TYR A 211 -5.87 2.42 -12.67
C TYR A 211 -5.12 3.43 -13.54
N LYS A 212 -5.71 3.85 -14.65
CA LYS A 212 -5.23 4.95 -15.48
C LYS A 212 -6.05 6.18 -15.11
N GLN A 213 -5.44 7.33 -15.04
CA GLN A 213 -6.21 8.56 -14.84
C GLN A 213 -6.14 9.42 -16.09
N GLU A 214 -7.29 9.85 -16.56
CA GLU A 214 -7.45 10.65 -17.78
C GLU A 214 -7.43 12.16 -17.51
N GLU A 215 -7.60 12.59 -16.24
CA GLU A 215 -7.69 14.02 -15.90
C GLU A 215 -6.40 14.61 -15.34
N GLN A 216 -6.22 15.91 -15.57
CA GLN A 216 -5.05 16.72 -15.22
C GLN A 216 -4.57 16.50 -13.78
N GLY A 217 -3.52 15.75 -13.62
CA GLY A 217 -2.94 15.51 -12.33
C GLY A 217 -1.88 14.42 -12.36
N ILE A 218 -1.13 14.34 -11.35
CA ILE A 218 -0.02 13.47 -11.07
C ILE A 218 -0.44 12.00 -11.14
N TYR A 219 -0.17 11.30 -12.25
CA TYR A 219 -0.61 9.92 -12.36
C TYR A 219 0.41 8.95 -12.89
N LEU A 220 0.60 7.98 -12.07
CA LEU A 220 1.24 6.72 -12.31
C LEU A 220 0.31 5.82 -13.11
N SER A 221 0.70 5.44 -14.29
CA SER A 221 0.24 4.18 -14.83
C SER A 221 0.84 3.09 -13.95
N LEU A 222 0.01 2.39 -13.18
CA LEU A 222 0.44 1.31 -12.28
C LEU A 222 1.12 0.16 -13.03
N ILE A 223 0.85 0.02 -14.32
CA ILE A 223 1.48 -0.97 -15.20
C ILE A 223 3.01 -0.79 -15.24
N HIS A 224 3.51 0.42 -14.96
CA HIS A 224 4.94 0.71 -14.99
C HIS A 224 5.59 0.75 -13.59
N ILE A 225 4.82 0.54 -12.53
CA ILE A 225 5.33 0.49 -11.17
C ILE A 225 5.71 -0.92 -10.77
#